data_0255ff53615c898b6ac094b86265fef3
#
_entry.id   0255ff53615c898b6ac094b86265fef3
#
_cell.length_a   1.000
_cell.length_b   1.000
_cell.length_c   1.000
_cell.angle_alpha   90.00
_cell.angle_beta   90.00
_cell.angle_gamma   90.00
#
_symmetry.space_group_name_H-M   'P 1'
#
loop_
_entity.id
_entity.type
_entity.pdbx_description
1 polymer ?
#
loop_
_entity_poly.entity_id
_entity_poly.type
_entity_poly.pdbx_seq_one_letter_code
_entity_poly.pdbx_strand_id
1 'polypeptide(L)'
;MSTKNDAEVIINGKVYRLSGYESPEYLQKIATYVNKKINSFAAEENYSRLSQEMKNVLLDINIADDYFKAKNQAESIQTDSESRDRQLYDVKHELVTARLRIDTLEQELEELHRQMESKEKENRHLSAELESAMELMDLSLIHISEPTRPLY
;
A
#
# COMPACT_ATOMS: atom_id res chain seq x y z
N MET A 1 25.24 -32.48 11.46
CA MET A 1 26.65 -32.08 11.62
C MET A 1 27.09 -31.42 10.33
N SER A 2 27.48 -30.13 10.40
CA SER A 2 27.97 -29.40 9.22
C SER A 2 29.38 -29.91 8.90
N THR A 3 29.61 -30.45 7.71
CA THR A 3 30.92 -30.89 7.25
C THR A 3 31.77 -29.69 6.85
N LYS A 4 33.06 -29.69 7.24
CA LYS A 4 33.96 -28.65 6.76
C LYS A 4 34.26 -28.87 5.29
N ASN A 5 34.20 -27.80 4.53
CA ASN A 5 34.57 -27.75 3.12
C ASN A 5 35.96 -27.13 2.96
N ASP A 6 36.75 -27.71 2.05
CA ASP A 6 38.02 -27.12 1.62
C ASP A 6 37.83 -26.42 0.28
N ALA A 7 38.33 -25.19 0.18
CA ALA A 7 38.32 -24.43 -1.07
C ALA A 7 39.68 -23.80 -1.33
N GLU A 8 40.14 -23.86 -2.58
CA GLU A 8 41.29 -23.08 -3.03
C GLU A 8 40.82 -21.79 -3.68
N VAL A 9 41.33 -20.67 -3.17
CA VAL A 9 41.03 -19.33 -3.67
C VAL A 9 42.29 -18.57 -4.02
N ILE A 10 42.21 -17.71 -5.00
CA ILE A 10 43.34 -16.86 -5.40
C ILE A 10 43.07 -15.46 -4.86
N ILE A 11 43.98 -14.95 -4.01
CA ILE A 11 43.95 -13.59 -3.48
C ILE A 11 45.27 -12.89 -3.76
N ASN A 12 45.23 -11.76 -4.43
CA ASN A 12 46.44 -10.98 -4.83
C ASN A 12 47.47 -11.84 -5.54
N GLY A 13 47.01 -12.72 -6.47
CA GLY A 13 47.85 -13.61 -7.25
C GLY A 13 48.43 -14.84 -6.51
N LYS A 14 48.11 -15.01 -5.24
CA LYS A 14 48.55 -16.18 -4.44
C LYS A 14 47.38 -17.12 -4.18
N VAL A 15 47.67 -18.43 -4.23
CA VAL A 15 46.70 -19.49 -3.93
C VAL A 15 46.64 -19.70 -2.40
N TYR A 16 45.45 -19.69 -1.86
CA TYR A 16 45.18 -20.01 -0.46
C TYR A 16 44.20 -21.16 -0.37
N ARG A 17 44.49 -22.14 0.47
CA ARG A 17 43.57 -23.22 0.81
C ARG A 17 42.86 -22.88 2.10
N LEU A 18 41.55 -22.67 2.01
CA LEU A 18 40.70 -22.32 3.14
C LEU A 18 39.80 -23.47 3.50
N SER A 19 39.70 -23.78 4.80
CA SER A 19 38.81 -24.79 5.34
C SER A 19 37.79 -24.15 6.25
N GLY A 20 36.49 -24.32 5.96
CA GLY A 20 35.41 -23.70 6.70
C GLY A 20 34.09 -24.45 6.56
N TYR A 21 33.05 -23.91 7.16
CA TYR A 21 31.68 -24.41 7.05
C TYR A 21 30.92 -23.80 5.88
N GLU A 22 31.49 -22.78 5.25
CA GLU A 22 30.92 -22.10 4.10
C GLU A 22 31.11 -22.90 2.82
N SER A 23 30.27 -22.66 1.81
CA SER A 23 30.40 -23.33 0.54
C SER A 23 31.62 -22.80 -0.24
N PRO A 24 32.24 -23.64 -1.10
CA PRO A 24 33.35 -23.21 -1.96
C PRO A 24 32.98 -22.02 -2.84
N GLU A 25 31.74 -21.97 -3.34
CA GLU A 25 31.24 -20.85 -4.16
C GLU A 25 31.17 -19.53 -3.38
N TYR A 26 30.81 -19.60 -2.09
CA TYR A 26 30.80 -18.44 -1.22
C TYR A 26 32.21 -17.92 -0.94
N LEU A 27 33.15 -18.83 -0.63
CA LEU A 27 34.55 -18.47 -0.44
C LEU A 27 35.17 -17.83 -1.70
N GLN A 28 34.78 -18.31 -2.88
CA GLN A 28 35.20 -17.74 -4.15
C GLN A 28 34.63 -16.34 -4.39
N LYS A 29 33.39 -16.08 -3.97
CA LYS A 29 32.80 -14.73 -4.00
C LYS A 29 33.54 -13.76 -3.09
N ILE A 30 33.90 -14.20 -1.89
CA ILE A 30 34.72 -13.40 -0.95
C ILE A 30 36.07 -13.09 -1.57
N ALA A 31 36.78 -14.08 -2.11
CA ALA A 31 38.08 -13.85 -2.76
C ALA A 31 37.98 -12.88 -3.95
N THR A 32 36.93 -12.98 -4.73
CA THR A 32 36.65 -12.06 -5.83
C THR A 32 36.43 -10.63 -5.33
N TYR A 33 35.66 -10.45 -4.25
CA TYR A 33 35.44 -9.16 -3.63
C TYR A 33 36.74 -8.54 -3.09
N VAL A 34 37.54 -9.32 -2.36
CA VAL A 34 38.85 -8.89 -1.85
C VAL A 34 39.79 -8.48 -2.98
N ASN A 35 39.87 -9.28 -4.04
CA ASN A 35 40.68 -8.94 -5.21
C ASN A 35 40.21 -7.64 -5.90
N LYS A 36 38.91 -7.42 -6.01
CA LYS A 36 38.36 -6.17 -6.55
C LYS A 36 38.79 -4.97 -5.73
N LYS A 37 38.80 -5.09 -4.40
CA LYS A 37 39.27 -4.02 -3.49
C LYS A 37 40.78 -3.77 -3.66
N ILE A 38 41.60 -4.82 -3.71
CA ILE A 38 43.03 -4.71 -3.92
C ILE A 38 43.31 -4.00 -5.26
N ASN A 39 42.63 -4.40 -6.31
CA ASN A 39 42.79 -3.82 -7.64
C ASN A 39 42.37 -2.32 -7.70
N SER A 40 41.32 -1.94 -6.95
CA SER A 40 40.89 -0.54 -6.87
C SER A 40 41.97 0.34 -6.23
N PHE A 41 42.67 -0.14 -5.20
CA PHE A 41 43.79 0.58 -4.59
C PHE A 41 45.00 0.59 -5.48
N ALA A 42 45.29 -0.50 -6.21
CA ALA A 42 46.45 -0.57 -7.09
C ALA A 42 46.41 0.48 -8.22
N ALA A 43 45.21 0.99 -8.53
CA ALA A 43 45.02 2.07 -9.50
C ALA A 43 45.43 3.49 -8.96
N GLU A 44 45.61 3.62 -7.63
CA GLU A 44 45.99 4.88 -7.01
C GLU A 44 47.50 5.11 -7.08
N GLU A 45 47.94 6.31 -7.49
CA GLU A 45 49.37 6.65 -7.72
C GLU A 45 50.26 6.36 -6.50
N ASN A 46 49.78 6.61 -5.29
CA ASN A 46 50.58 6.48 -4.06
C ASN A 46 50.55 5.06 -3.46
N TYR A 47 49.64 4.17 -3.90
CA TYR A 47 49.50 2.85 -3.33
C TYR A 47 50.76 1.97 -3.52
N SER A 48 51.44 2.10 -4.65
CA SER A 48 52.68 1.36 -4.96
C SER A 48 53.80 1.64 -3.95
N ARG A 49 53.85 2.85 -3.36
CA ARG A 49 54.89 3.34 -2.42
C ARG A 49 54.62 2.87 -0.97
N LEU A 50 53.43 2.37 -0.67
CA LEU A 50 53.09 1.96 0.67
C LEU A 50 53.77 0.61 1.03
N SER A 51 54.10 0.47 2.30
CA SER A 51 54.55 -0.83 2.83
C SER A 51 53.43 -1.88 2.72
N GLN A 52 53.81 -3.15 2.70
CA GLN A 52 52.82 -4.24 2.64
C GLN A 52 51.85 -4.19 3.87
N GLU A 53 52.38 -3.86 5.03
CA GLU A 53 51.58 -3.70 6.25
C GLU A 53 50.52 -2.61 6.10
N MET A 54 50.90 -1.43 5.57
CA MET A 54 49.97 -0.34 5.34
C MET A 54 48.92 -0.70 4.27
N LYS A 55 49.30 -1.45 3.23
CA LYS A 55 48.37 -1.98 2.23
C LYS A 55 47.33 -2.91 2.85
N ASN A 56 47.74 -3.75 3.78
CA ASN A 56 46.83 -4.64 4.51
C ASN A 56 45.87 -3.86 5.42
N VAL A 57 46.38 -2.91 6.18
CA VAL A 57 45.55 -2.04 7.04
C VAL A 57 44.50 -1.28 6.23
N LEU A 58 44.90 -0.71 5.08
CA LEU A 58 43.92 -0.01 4.18
C LEU A 58 42.83 -0.98 3.66
N LEU A 59 43.23 -2.18 3.30
CA LEU A 59 42.26 -3.19 2.86
C LEU A 59 41.28 -3.55 3.97
N ASP A 60 41.80 -3.81 5.19
CA ASP A 60 40.98 -4.17 6.35
C ASP A 60 39.98 -3.06 6.71
N ILE A 61 40.46 -1.80 6.75
CA ILE A 61 39.61 -0.65 7.02
C ILE A 61 38.51 -0.50 5.95
N ASN A 62 38.85 -0.69 4.66
CA ASN A 62 37.89 -0.56 3.59
C ASN A 62 36.83 -1.68 3.61
N ILE A 63 37.24 -2.91 3.95
CA ILE A 63 36.30 -4.01 4.12
C ILE A 63 35.36 -3.75 5.32
N ALA A 64 35.91 -3.25 6.42
CA ALA A 64 35.12 -2.87 7.59
C ALA A 64 34.14 -1.73 7.28
N ASP A 65 34.57 -0.71 6.53
CA ASP A 65 33.71 0.40 6.08
C ASP A 65 32.54 -0.09 5.21
N ASP A 66 32.82 -0.97 4.22
CA ASP A 66 31.78 -1.57 3.40
C ASP A 66 30.78 -2.40 4.26
N TYR A 67 31.30 -3.15 5.24
CA TYR A 67 30.44 -3.89 6.15
C TYR A 67 29.50 -2.99 6.95
N PHE A 68 30.04 -1.91 7.56
CA PHE A 68 29.22 -0.98 8.33
C PHE A 68 28.21 -0.23 7.45
N LYS A 69 28.60 0.17 6.23
CA LYS A 69 27.66 0.77 5.27
C LYS A 69 26.54 -0.17 4.89
N ALA A 70 26.86 -1.42 4.56
CA ALA A 70 25.86 -2.44 4.23
C ALA A 70 24.94 -2.74 5.42
N LYS A 71 25.50 -2.82 6.64
CA LYS A 71 24.73 -3.01 7.86
C LYS A 71 23.75 -1.87 8.12
N ASN A 72 24.21 -0.62 8.07
CA ASN A 72 23.38 0.58 8.25
C ASN A 72 22.27 0.65 7.19
N GLN A 73 22.59 0.29 5.96
CA GLN A 73 21.60 0.24 4.89
C GLN A 73 20.55 -0.84 5.13
N ALA A 74 20.96 -2.02 5.59
CA ALA A 74 20.03 -3.10 5.94
C ALA A 74 19.10 -2.70 7.09
N GLU A 75 19.63 -2.03 8.13
CA GLU A 75 18.84 -1.51 9.25
C GLU A 75 17.84 -0.43 8.79
N SER A 76 18.26 0.47 7.89
CA SER A 76 17.35 1.48 7.30
C SER A 76 16.22 0.83 6.49
N ILE A 77 16.54 -0.14 5.63
CA ILE A 77 15.55 -0.87 4.85
C ILE A 77 14.57 -1.61 5.75
N GLN A 78 15.05 -2.22 6.83
CA GLN A 78 14.20 -2.91 7.81
C GLN A 78 13.22 -1.92 8.46
N THR A 79 13.70 -0.76 8.92
CA THR A 79 12.86 0.28 9.53
C THR A 79 11.81 0.81 8.55
N ASP A 80 12.21 1.06 7.30
CA ASP A 80 11.31 1.51 6.25
C ASP A 80 10.23 0.45 5.92
N SER A 81 10.62 -0.83 5.91
CA SER A 81 9.68 -1.94 5.70
C SER A 81 8.63 -2.01 6.80
N GLU A 82 9.05 -1.93 8.06
CA GLU A 82 8.14 -1.92 9.21
C GLU A 82 7.20 -0.71 9.21
N SER A 83 7.69 0.45 8.77
CA SER A 83 6.86 1.65 8.61
C SER A 83 5.80 1.47 7.52
N ARG A 84 6.17 0.89 6.38
CA ARG A 84 5.24 0.59 5.28
C ARG A 84 4.18 -0.44 5.69
N ASP A 85 4.57 -1.45 6.45
CA ASP A 85 3.63 -2.47 6.92
C ASP A 85 2.57 -1.87 7.85
N ARG A 86 2.96 -0.93 8.72
CA ARG A 86 2.01 -0.17 9.56
C ARG A 86 1.07 0.67 8.72
N GLN A 87 1.60 1.42 7.74
CA GLN A 87 0.78 2.23 6.82
C GLN A 87 -0.20 1.37 6.02
N LEU A 88 0.23 0.20 5.54
CA LEU A 88 -0.65 -0.75 4.85
C LEU A 88 -1.77 -1.27 5.76
N TYR A 89 -1.47 -1.52 7.03
CA TYR A 89 -2.47 -1.92 8.00
C TYR A 89 -3.52 -0.82 8.20
N ASP A 90 -3.09 0.42 8.41
CA ASP A 90 -3.96 1.58 8.61
C ASP A 90 -4.87 1.82 7.40
N VAL A 91 -4.30 1.82 6.17
CA VAL A 91 -5.07 1.98 4.93
C VAL A 91 -6.08 0.85 4.73
N LYS A 92 -5.71 -0.40 5.05
CA LYS A 92 -6.66 -1.52 5.00
C LYS A 92 -7.81 -1.34 5.98
N HIS A 93 -7.54 -0.86 7.18
CA HIS A 93 -8.56 -0.59 8.19
C HIS A 93 -9.50 0.53 7.73
N GLU A 94 -8.96 1.63 7.21
CA GLU A 94 -9.75 2.72 6.64
C GLU A 94 -10.62 2.26 5.47
N LEU A 95 -10.09 1.41 4.59
CA LEU A 95 -10.84 0.84 3.47
C LEU A 95 -12.04 0.01 3.95
N VAL A 96 -11.86 -0.83 4.97
CA VAL A 96 -12.95 -1.62 5.55
C VAL A 96 -14.01 -0.71 6.14
N THR A 97 -13.60 0.30 6.90
CA THR A 97 -14.52 1.27 7.52
C THR A 97 -15.30 2.04 6.46
N ALA A 98 -14.63 2.50 5.40
CA ALA A 98 -15.29 3.19 4.29
C ALA A 98 -16.30 2.30 3.55
N ARG A 99 -15.99 1.02 3.33
CA ARG A 99 -16.92 0.05 2.73
C ARG A 99 -18.16 -0.14 3.58
N LEU A 100 -18.01 -0.34 4.89
CA LEU A 100 -19.14 -0.47 5.80
C LEU A 100 -20.02 0.79 5.80
N ARG A 101 -19.42 1.97 5.68
CA ARG A 101 -20.16 3.23 5.57
C ARG A 101 -20.93 3.34 4.26
N ILE A 102 -20.34 2.91 3.15
CA ILE A 102 -21.01 2.84 1.84
C ILE A 102 -22.22 1.93 1.93
N ASP A 103 -22.06 0.69 2.45
CA ASP A 103 -23.16 -0.27 2.58
C ASP A 103 -24.31 0.30 3.42
N THR A 104 -24.00 1.02 4.51
CA THR A 104 -25.00 1.69 5.35
C THR A 104 -25.75 2.77 4.58
N LEU A 105 -25.02 3.64 3.84
CA LEU A 105 -25.62 4.71 3.06
C LEU A 105 -26.48 4.17 1.90
N GLU A 106 -26.08 3.09 1.28
CA GLU A 106 -26.87 2.42 0.24
C GLU A 106 -28.22 1.90 0.80
N GLN A 107 -28.19 1.32 2.01
CA GLN A 107 -29.40 0.88 2.68
C GLN A 107 -30.33 2.06 3.06
N GLU A 108 -29.76 3.15 3.58
CA GLU A 108 -30.50 4.38 3.90
C GLU A 108 -31.13 4.98 2.64
N LEU A 109 -30.41 5.02 1.52
CA LEU A 109 -30.93 5.49 0.24
C LEU A 109 -32.10 4.62 -0.28
N GLU A 110 -31.97 3.33 -0.19
CA GLU A 110 -33.05 2.40 -0.60
C GLU A 110 -34.31 2.58 0.23
N GLU A 111 -34.17 2.78 1.53
CA GLU A 111 -35.30 3.07 2.42
C GLU A 111 -35.95 4.41 2.11
N LEU A 112 -35.16 5.47 1.89
CA LEU A 112 -35.66 6.79 1.50
C LEU A 112 -36.41 6.74 0.16
N HIS A 113 -35.91 5.99 -0.83
CA HIS A 113 -36.62 5.79 -2.09
C HIS A 113 -37.97 5.14 -1.90
N ARG A 114 -38.08 4.10 -1.06
CA ARG A 114 -39.35 3.45 -0.73
C ARG A 114 -40.34 4.41 -0.06
N GLN A 115 -39.84 5.27 0.86
CA GLN A 115 -40.66 6.28 1.52
C GLN A 115 -41.14 7.34 0.53
N MET A 116 -40.28 7.80 -0.38
CA MET A 116 -40.67 8.74 -1.45
C MET A 116 -41.75 8.16 -2.35
N GLU A 117 -41.60 6.92 -2.82
CA GLU A 117 -42.62 6.26 -3.65
C GLU A 117 -43.97 6.11 -2.93
N SER A 118 -43.92 5.79 -1.64
CA SER A 118 -45.12 5.72 -0.80
C SER A 118 -45.82 7.08 -0.70
N LYS A 119 -45.04 8.13 -0.43
CA LYS A 119 -45.55 9.50 -0.34
C LYS A 119 -46.08 10.03 -1.65
N GLU A 120 -45.46 9.72 -2.77
CA GLU A 120 -45.96 10.07 -4.10
C GLU A 120 -47.30 9.39 -4.42
N LYS A 121 -47.50 8.14 -4.01
CA LYS A 121 -48.79 7.43 -4.13
C LYS A 121 -49.87 8.08 -3.28
N GLU A 122 -49.53 8.40 -2.02
CA GLU A 122 -50.44 9.10 -1.11
C GLU A 122 -50.84 10.48 -1.68
N ASN A 123 -49.86 11.26 -2.15
CA ASN A 123 -50.12 12.57 -2.76
C ASN A 123 -51.01 12.46 -4.00
N ARG A 124 -50.78 11.48 -4.88
CA ARG A 124 -51.63 11.24 -6.05
C ARG A 124 -53.07 10.88 -5.64
N HIS A 125 -53.25 10.04 -4.63
CA HIS A 125 -54.57 9.72 -4.09
C HIS A 125 -55.27 10.94 -3.53
N LEU A 126 -54.62 11.72 -2.66
CA LEU A 126 -55.14 12.96 -2.10
C LEU A 126 -55.50 14.02 -3.16
N SER A 127 -54.68 14.13 -4.20
CA SER A 127 -54.96 15.04 -5.32
C SER A 127 -56.23 14.65 -6.09
N ALA A 128 -56.42 13.32 -6.34
CA ALA A 128 -57.64 12.82 -6.98
C ALA A 128 -58.89 12.98 -6.10
N GLU A 129 -58.76 12.77 -4.80
CA GLU A 129 -59.88 13.04 -3.85
C GLU A 129 -60.27 14.53 -3.82
N LEU A 130 -59.25 15.41 -3.79
CA LEU A 130 -59.50 16.84 -3.82
C LEU A 130 -60.20 17.30 -5.11
N GLU A 131 -59.78 16.77 -6.27
CA GLU A 131 -60.36 17.08 -7.58
C GLU A 131 -61.83 16.61 -7.61
N SER A 132 -62.14 15.37 -7.15
CA SER A 132 -63.50 14.88 -7.08
C SER A 132 -64.38 15.70 -6.09
N ALA A 133 -63.84 16.13 -4.96
CA ALA A 133 -64.55 16.97 -4.04
C ALA A 133 -64.85 18.37 -4.62
N MET A 134 -63.94 18.95 -5.35
CA MET A 134 -64.12 20.23 -6.08
C MET A 134 -65.23 20.10 -7.14
N GLU A 135 -65.25 19.01 -7.94
CA GLU A 135 -66.29 18.76 -8.93
C GLU A 135 -67.70 18.65 -8.27
N LEU A 136 -67.77 17.94 -7.12
CA LEU A 136 -69.04 17.84 -6.38
C LEU A 136 -69.51 19.18 -5.83
N MET A 137 -68.60 20.02 -5.36
CA MET A 137 -68.90 21.39 -4.92
C MET A 137 -69.43 22.25 -6.05
N ASP A 138 -68.80 22.22 -7.20
CA ASP A 138 -69.23 22.97 -8.42
C ASP A 138 -70.62 22.55 -8.87
N LEU A 139 -70.87 21.26 -8.92
CA LEU A 139 -72.21 20.72 -9.26
C LEU A 139 -73.26 21.15 -8.24
N SER A 140 -72.92 21.18 -6.93
CA SER A 140 -73.81 21.65 -5.87
C SER A 140 -74.15 23.14 -6.03
N LEU A 141 -73.13 23.97 -6.35
CA LEU A 141 -73.35 25.43 -6.56
C LEU A 141 -74.20 25.72 -7.78
N ILE A 142 -74.02 24.95 -8.88
CA ILE A 142 -74.88 25.06 -10.07
C ILE A 142 -76.30 24.69 -9.76
N HIS A 143 -76.55 23.65 -8.95
CA HIS A 143 -77.91 23.23 -8.57
C HIS A 143 -78.61 24.23 -7.67
N ILE A 144 -77.93 24.94 -6.80
CA ILE A 144 -78.47 26.02 -5.94
C ILE A 144 -78.79 27.29 -6.76
N SER A 145 -78.09 27.53 -7.85
CA SER A 145 -78.22 28.73 -8.69
C SER A 145 -79.27 28.58 -9.82
N GLU A 146 -79.89 27.41 -10.05
CA GLU A 146 -80.99 27.28 -10.98
C GLU A 146 -82.25 27.97 -10.41
N PRO A 147 -82.75 29.01 -11.07
CA PRO A 147 -83.98 29.63 -10.58
C PRO A 147 -85.15 28.67 -10.73
N THR A 148 -85.88 28.44 -9.62
CA THR A 148 -87.12 27.73 -9.64
C THR A 148 -88.05 28.33 -10.71
N ARG A 149 -88.26 27.66 -11.84
CA ARG A 149 -89.21 28.06 -12.84
C ARG A 149 -90.61 28.07 -12.21
N PRO A 150 -91.30 29.19 -12.16
CA PRO A 150 -92.69 29.16 -11.71
C PRO A 150 -93.56 28.38 -12.68
N LEU A 151 -94.25 27.36 -12.16
CA LEU A 151 -95.32 26.69 -12.86
C LEU A 151 -96.53 27.63 -12.94
N TYR A 152 -96.78 28.07 -14.17
CA TYR A 152 -98.07 28.55 -14.58
C TYR A 152 -98.60 27.69 -15.73
#